data_1974daa920609fef415a71572e3990d8
#
_entry.id   1974daa920609fef415a71572e3990d8
#
_cell.length_a   1.000
_cell.length_b   1.000
_cell.length_c   1.000
_cell.angle_alpha   90.00
_cell.angle_beta   90.00
_cell.angle_gamma   90.00
#
_symmetry.space_group_name_H-M   'P 1'
#
loop_
_entity.id
_entity.type
_entity.pdbx_description
1 polymer ?
#
loop_
_entity_poly.entity_id
_entity_poly.type
_entity_poly.pdbx_seq_one_letter_code
_entity_poly.pdbx_strand_id
1 'polypeptide(L)'
;MTVPSADVSILHRADGSARYSAAGYTVVAAVNGPIEVTRRDELPQHAALEVNVRPAVGVGSPKERHLESLIHSTLRDIVLTHMHPRTLIQLTIQIVNTPEQENTLPASFALSPLPALLNASMLSLLSASIPMSSTFTSTLLAVSSSGDLSINPAPNVLLSAASAHVFAFSSTGNLVLNLSEGEFDMDIWEKAHDKAKEGCCKEQLSEDAMEDGKPSLQVFTERVVEASVDKQRAWKNG
;
A
#
# COMPACT_ATOMS: atom_id res chain seq x y z
N MET A 1 4.81 12.06 -13.72
CA MET A 1 4.71 10.88 -12.82
C MET A 1 5.77 11.01 -11.74
N THR A 2 5.38 11.05 -10.50
CA THR A 2 6.33 11.00 -9.36
C THR A 2 6.82 9.57 -9.20
N VAL A 3 8.14 9.39 -9.21
CA VAL A 3 8.76 8.07 -8.95
C VAL A 3 8.51 7.73 -7.48
N PRO A 4 8.02 6.54 -7.14
CA PRO A 4 7.85 6.13 -5.76
C PRO A 4 9.21 6.06 -5.05
N SER A 5 9.25 6.45 -3.79
CA SER A 5 10.41 6.28 -2.92
C SER A 5 10.01 5.57 -1.64
N ALA A 6 10.88 4.72 -1.13
CA ALA A 6 10.61 3.97 0.09
C ALA A 6 11.90 3.72 0.88
N ASP A 7 11.77 3.82 2.21
CA ASP A 7 12.81 3.48 3.17
C ASP A 7 12.23 2.51 4.20
N VAL A 8 13.00 1.51 4.58
CA VAL A 8 12.59 0.47 5.52
C VAL A 8 13.43 0.57 6.79
N SER A 9 12.88 0.13 7.93
CA SER A 9 13.54 0.13 9.24
C SER A 9 13.96 1.53 9.73
N ILE A 10 13.07 2.51 9.58
CA ILE A 10 13.32 3.91 9.97
C ILE A 10 13.08 4.21 11.47
N LEU A 11 12.26 3.39 12.14
CA LEU A 11 11.90 3.57 13.55
C LEU A 11 12.55 2.50 14.41
N HIS A 12 13.42 2.91 15.34
CA HIS A 12 14.19 1.99 16.19
C HIS A 12 13.36 1.23 17.25
N ARG A 13 12.17 1.72 17.60
CA ARG A 13 11.33 1.11 18.66
C ARG A 13 10.20 0.25 18.12
N ALA A 14 9.95 0.28 16.82
CA ALA A 14 8.98 -0.58 16.17
C ALA A 14 9.67 -1.87 15.72
N ASP A 15 8.95 -2.99 15.73
CA ASP A 15 9.47 -4.26 15.24
C ASP A 15 9.69 -4.22 13.73
N GLY A 16 8.83 -3.50 13.01
CA GLY A 16 9.02 -3.15 11.61
C GLY A 16 8.50 -1.75 11.30
N SER A 17 9.14 -1.07 10.36
CA SER A 17 8.69 0.24 9.92
C SER A 17 9.11 0.54 8.49
N ALA A 18 8.30 1.34 7.82
CA ALA A 18 8.58 1.80 6.48
C ALA A 18 8.05 3.21 6.25
N ARG A 19 8.77 3.98 5.43
CA ARG A 19 8.30 5.22 4.83
C ARG A 19 8.06 4.95 3.35
N TYR A 20 6.95 5.41 2.86
CA TYR A 20 6.61 5.32 1.45
C TYR A 20 6.10 6.67 0.95
N SER A 21 6.58 7.10 -0.20
CA SER A 21 6.16 8.36 -0.82
C SER A 21 5.81 8.13 -2.28
N ALA A 22 4.58 8.46 -2.67
CA ALA A 22 4.09 8.42 -4.05
C ALA A 22 2.93 9.38 -4.25
N ALA A 23 2.75 9.91 -5.44
CA ALA A 23 1.63 10.78 -5.83
C ALA A 23 1.40 11.99 -4.90
N GLY A 24 2.47 12.51 -4.26
CA GLY A 24 2.39 13.63 -3.32
C GLY A 24 2.07 13.23 -1.87
N TYR A 25 1.74 11.98 -1.61
CA TYR A 25 1.58 11.46 -0.25
C TYR A 25 2.90 10.93 0.31
N THR A 26 3.19 11.24 1.56
CA THR A 26 4.27 10.62 2.33
C THR A 26 3.65 9.98 3.57
N VAL A 27 3.88 8.69 3.71
CA VAL A 27 3.30 7.85 4.76
C VAL A 27 4.41 7.15 5.52
N VAL A 28 4.26 7.05 6.84
CA VAL A 28 5.11 6.23 7.70
C VAL A 28 4.23 5.18 8.36
N ALA A 29 4.55 3.92 8.14
CA ALA A 29 3.91 2.79 8.79
C ALA A 29 4.84 2.14 9.80
N ALA A 30 4.29 1.74 10.95
CA ALA A 30 4.98 1.04 12.00
C ALA A 30 4.17 -0.20 12.40
N VAL A 31 4.84 -1.33 12.51
CA VAL A 31 4.27 -2.60 12.97
C VAL A 31 4.92 -2.96 14.29
N ASN A 32 4.09 -3.31 15.27
CA ASN A 32 4.50 -3.92 16.52
C ASN A 32 3.78 -5.27 16.65
N GLY A 33 4.54 -6.33 16.82
CA GLY A 33 3.97 -7.66 17.01
C GLY A 33 4.82 -8.79 16.47
N PRO A 34 4.46 -10.02 16.88
CA PRO A 34 3.34 -10.38 17.76
C PRO A 34 3.57 -9.99 19.22
N ILE A 35 2.66 -9.23 19.83
CA ILE A 35 2.72 -8.80 21.22
C ILE A 35 1.59 -9.42 22.04
N GLU A 36 1.70 -9.37 23.37
CA GLU A 36 0.66 -9.81 24.28
C GLU A 36 -0.59 -8.93 24.13
N VAL A 37 -1.75 -9.56 24.09
CA VAL A 37 -3.05 -8.89 24.00
C VAL A 37 -3.80 -9.00 25.32
N THR A 38 -4.68 -8.05 25.60
CA THR A 38 -5.56 -8.13 26.77
C THR A 38 -6.54 -9.28 26.61
N ARG A 39 -6.88 -9.98 27.72
CA ARG A 39 -7.78 -11.14 27.71
C ARG A 39 -9.14 -10.88 27.06
N ARG A 40 -9.58 -9.63 27.04
CA ARG A 40 -10.86 -9.23 26.44
C ARG A 40 -10.83 -9.33 24.91
N ASP A 41 -9.69 -8.99 24.30
CA ASP A 41 -9.53 -8.87 22.86
C ASP A 41 -8.76 -10.07 22.26
N GLU A 42 -8.47 -11.07 23.11
CA GLU A 42 -7.74 -12.28 22.75
C GLU A 42 -8.59 -13.18 21.85
N LEU A 43 -8.04 -13.55 20.70
CA LEU A 43 -8.62 -14.54 19.79
C LEU A 43 -7.92 -15.89 19.98
N PRO A 44 -8.65 -16.97 20.38
CA PRO A 44 -8.02 -18.24 20.73
C PRO A 44 -7.22 -18.92 19.63
N GLN A 45 -7.62 -18.75 18.36
CA GLN A 45 -7.06 -19.46 17.21
C GLN A 45 -6.27 -18.57 16.26
N HIS A 46 -6.35 -17.27 16.41
CA HIS A 46 -5.74 -16.29 15.51
C HIS A 46 -5.08 -15.16 16.29
N ALA A 47 -4.12 -14.46 15.64
CA ALA A 47 -3.70 -13.15 16.11
C ALA A 47 -4.80 -12.12 15.87
N ALA A 48 -4.98 -11.20 16.81
CA ALA A 48 -5.77 -10.01 16.56
C ALA A 48 -4.95 -9.05 15.66
N LEU A 49 -5.61 -8.48 14.66
CA LEU A 49 -5.01 -7.46 13.80
C LEU A 49 -5.66 -6.12 14.13
N GLU A 50 -4.85 -5.14 14.50
CA GLU A 50 -5.30 -3.78 14.76
C GLU A 50 -4.64 -2.84 13.75
N VAL A 51 -5.46 -2.04 13.07
CA VAL A 51 -5.00 -1.05 12.09
C VAL A 51 -5.46 0.32 12.53
N ASN A 52 -4.52 1.24 12.69
CA ASN A 52 -4.78 2.62 13.08
C ASN A 52 -4.19 3.57 12.02
N VAL A 53 -5.02 4.40 11.42
CA VAL A 53 -4.61 5.44 10.47
C VAL A 53 -4.72 6.81 11.12
N ARG A 54 -3.65 7.58 11.07
CA ARG A 54 -3.60 8.93 11.63
C ARG A 54 -3.43 9.96 10.51
N PRO A 55 -4.27 10.99 10.47
CA PRO A 55 -4.14 12.07 9.49
C PRO A 55 -2.87 12.89 9.72
N ALA A 56 -2.46 13.65 8.71
CA ALA A 56 -1.30 14.54 8.80
C ALA A 56 -1.52 15.64 9.85
N VAL A 57 -2.73 16.16 9.96
CA VAL A 57 -3.11 17.24 10.89
C VAL A 57 -4.46 16.92 11.52
N GLY A 58 -4.58 17.21 12.80
CA GLY A 58 -5.85 17.12 13.54
C GLY A 58 -6.14 15.73 14.11
N VAL A 59 -7.41 15.49 14.37
CA VAL A 59 -7.92 14.25 14.97
C VAL A 59 -8.53 13.40 13.86
N GLY A 60 -8.42 12.07 13.98
CA GLY A 60 -8.99 11.13 13.01
C GLY A 60 -10.49 11.36 12.78
N SER A 61 -10.89 11.34 11.55
CA SER A 61 -12.24 11.54 11.05
C SER A 61 -12.88 10.23 10.57
N PRO A 62 -14.15 10.20 10.18
CA PRO A 62 -14.76 9.03 9.55
C PRO A 62 -14.04 8.55 8.29
N LYS A 63 -13.33 9.44 7.56
CA LYS A 63 -12.52 9.11 6.38
C LYS A 63 -11.38 8.14 6.76
N GLU A 64 -10.63 8.47 7.81
CA GLU A 64 -9.53 7.60 8.28
C GLU A 64 -10.07 6.26 8.77
N ARG A 65 -11.18 6.23 9.48
CA ARG A 65 -11.82 4.98 9.93
C ARG A 65 -12.26 4.09 8.76
N HIS A 66 -12.74 4.70 7.68
CA HIS A 66 -13.05 3.95 6.46
C HIS A 66 -11.79 3.34 5.84
N LEU A 67 -10.70 4.12 5.74
CA LEU A 67 -9.40 3.62 5.26
C LEU A 67 -8.85 2.51 6.16
N GLU A 68 -8.95 2.64 7.50
CA GLU A 68 -8.61 1.58 8.46
C GLU A 68 -9.35 0.28 8.16
N SER A 69 -10.66 0.36 7.95
CA SER A 69 -11.50 -0.81 7.65
C SER A 69 -11.10 -1.49 6.34
N LEU A 70 -10.79 -0.71 5.29
CA LEU A 70 -10.34 -1.23 4.00
C LEU A 70 -8.97 -1.92 4.11
N ILE A 71 -8.03 -1.28 4.79
CA ILE A 71 -6.69 -1.85 5.01
C ILE A 71 -6.79 -3.11 5.87
N HIS A 72 -7.57 -3.06 6.95
CA HIS A 72 -7.78 -4.21 7.82
C HIS A 72 -8.35 -5.41 7.06
N SER A 73 -9.40 -5.22 6.23
CA SER A 73 -9.98 -6.30 5.44
C SER A 73 -8.97 -6.90 4.46
N THR A 74 -8.21 -6.06 3.77
CA THR A 74 -7.17 -6.51 2.82
C THR A 74 -6.07 -7.30 3.51
N LEU A 75 -5.56 -6.80 4.65
CA LEU A 75 -4.47 -7.45 5.38
C LEU A 75 -4.90 -8.73 6.07
N ARG A 76 -6.15 -8.83 6.53
CA ARG A 76 -6.69 -10.03 7.15
C ARG A 76 -6.61 -11.26 6.25
N ASP A 77 -6.79 -11.08 4.95
CA ASP A 77 -6.76 -12.18 3.98
C ASP A 77 -5.33 -12.60 3.61
N ILE A 78 -4.35 -11.72 3.86
CA ILE A 78 -2.95 -11.92 3.46
C ILE A 78 -2.09 -12.38 4.64
N VAL A 79 -2.28 -11.79 5.82
CA VAL A 79 -1.51 -12.13 7.03
C VAL A 79 -1.92 -13.49 7.58
N LEU A 80 -0.96 -14.37 7.82
CA LEU A 80 -1.18 -15.70 8.38
C LEU A 80 -1.38 -15.63 9.91
N THR A 81 -2.52 -15.06 10.32
CA THR A 81 -2.84 -14.81 11.74
C THR A 81 -2.88 -16.06 12.60
N HIS A 82 -3.15 -17.24 12.00
CA HIS A 82 -3.17 -18.52 12.70
C HIS A 82 -1.79 -18.98 13.21
N MET A 83 -0.70 -18.41 12.70
CA MET A 83 0.65 -18.74 13.15
C MET A 83 0.99 -18.14 14.54
N HIS A 84 0.27 -17.11 14.94
CA HIS A 84 0.49 -16.42 16.21
C HIS A 84 -0.83 -16.30 17.02
N PRO A 85 -1.42 -17.40 17.47
CA PRO A 85 -2.67 -17.35 18.23
C PRO A 85 -2.48 -16.57 19.53
N ARG A 86 -3.54 -15.92 20.01
CA ARG A 86 -3.58 -15.15 21.27
C ARG A 86 -2.63 -13.97 21.34
N THR A 87 -2.17 -13.47 20.21
CA THR A 87 -1.29 -12.29 20.11
C THR A 87 -1.98 -11.16 19.37
N LEU A 88 -1.39 -9.98 19.43
CA LEU A 88 -1.80 -8.79 18.70
C LEU A 88 -0.71 -8.41 17.72
N ILE A 89 -1.11 -8.13 16.47
CA ILE A 89 -0.30 -7.46 15.46
C ILE A 89 -0.91 -6.07 15.30
N GLN A 90 -0.18 -5.05 15.74
CA GLN A 90 -0.63 -3.67 15.68
C GLN A 90 0.09 -2.93 14.55
N LEU A 91 -0.68 -2.42 13.60
CA LEU A 91 -0.20 -1.58 12.51
C LEU A 91 -0.68 -0.15 12.73
N THR A 92 0.26 0.76 12.90
CA THR A 92 -0.02 2.20 12.99
C THR A 92 0.55 2.90 11.78
N ILE A 93 -0.30 3.62 11.06
CA ILE A 93 0.04 4.34 9.84
C ILE A 93 -0.16 5.83 10.08
N GLN A 94 0.89 6.62 9.92
CA GLN A 94 0.86 8.06 10.01
C GLN A 94 1.01 8.67 8.63
N ILE A 95 0.03 9.44 8.20
CA ILE A 95 0.17 10.30 7.04
C ILE A 95 1.03 11.49 7.48
N VAL A 96 2.19 11.66 6.87
CA VAL A 96 3.13 12.75 7.21
C VAL A 96 2.89 13.96 6.33
N ASN A 97 2.72 13.72 5.04
CA ASN A 97 2.48 14.77 4.07
C ASN A 97 1.34 14.40 3.12
N THR A 98 0.52 15.37 2.83
CA THR A 98 -0.59 15.27 1.86
C THR A 98 -0.41 16.34 0.80
N PRO A 99 -0.86 16.11 -0.44
CA PRO A 99 -0.85 17.15 -1.46
C PRO A 99 -1.72 18.34 -1.04
N GLU A 100 -1.30 19.56 -1.33
CA GLU A 100 -2.03 20.80 -0.95
C GLU A 100 -3.47 20.81 -1.46
N GLN A 101 -3.72 20.14 -2.59
CA GLN A 101 -5.04 20.07 -3.21
C GLN A 101 -5.95 18.97 -2.63
N GLU A 102 -5.51 18.18 -1.65
CA GLU A 102 -6.34 17.10 -1.09
C GLU A 102 -7.68 17.62 -0.56
N ASN A 103 -7.69 18.79 0.09
CA ASN A 103 -8.90 19.40 0.63
C ASN A 103 -9.88 19.90 -0.45
N THR A 104 -9.44 20.01 -1.69
CA THR A 104 -10.26 20.42 -2.84
C THR A 104 -10.75 19.23 -3.66
N LEU A 105 -10.27 18.02 -3.37
CA LEU A 105 -10.73 16.81 -4.02
C LEU A 105 -12.20 16.54 -3.64
N PRO A 106 -13.05 16.16 -4.61
CA PRO A 106 -14.40 15.71 -4.34
C PRO A 106 -14.40 14.52 -3.37
N ALA A 107 -15.49 14.35 -2.63
CA ALA A 107 -15.66 13.20 -1.75
C ALA A 107 -15.57 11.84 -2.50
N SER A 108 -15.85 11.86 -3.81
CA SER A 108 -15.69 10.73 -4.72
C SER A 108 -14.24 10.29 -4.96
N PHE A 109 -13.24 11.02 -4.44
CA PHE A 109 -11.81 10.64 -4.53
C PHE A 109 -11.18 10.50 -3.14
N ALA A 110 -11.98 10.11 -2.15
CA ALA A 110 -11.53 9.90 -0.77
C ALA A 110 -10.50 8.76 -0.65
N LEU A 111 -10.42 7.87 -1.64
CA LEU A 111 -9.51 6.73 -1.69
C LEU A 111 -8.11 7.06 -2.22
N SER A 112 -7.83 8.30 -2.60
CA SER A 112 -6.53 8.71 -3.15
C SER A 112 -5.31 8.32 -2.31
N PRO A 113 -5.31 8.41 -0.95
CA PRO A 113 -4.16 8.02 -0.14
C PRO A 113 -4.02 6.50 0.01
N LEU A 114 -5.06 5.72 -0.28
CA LEU A 114 -5.12 4.28 0.02
C LEU A 114 -3.96 3.47 -0.59
N PRO A 115 -3.52 3.66 -1.84
CA PRO A 115 -2.38 2.93 -2.37
C PRO A 115 -1.08 3.19 -1.62
N ALA A 116 -0.84 4.43 -1.20
CA ALA A 116 0.35 4.77 -0.42
C ALA A 116 0.31 4.12 0.98
N LEU A 117 -0.88 4.10 1.61
CA LEU A 117 -1.10 3.43 2.90
C LEU A 117 -0.88 1.92 2.80
N LEU A 118 -1.41 1.27 1.75
CA LEU A 118 -1.27 -0.16 1.50
C LEU A 118 0.19 -0.56 1.23
N ASN A 119 0.89 0.18 0.37
CA ASN A 119 2.29 -0.10 0.07
C ASN A 119 3.21 0.13 1.29
N ALA A 120 2.95 1.18 2.08
CA ALA A 120 3.67 1.41 3.34
C ALA A 120 3.42 0.29 4.35
N SER A 121 2.16 -0.18 4.48
CA SER A 121 1.77 -1.29 5.33
C SER A 121 2.49 -2.58 4.94
N MET A 122 2.52 -2.88 3.65
CA MET A 122 3.19 -4.07 3.11
C MET A 122 4.68 -4.06 3.46
N LEU A 123 5.38 -2.95 3.19
CA LEU A 123 6.80 -2.81 3.49
C LEU A 123 7.09 -2.89 5.00
N SER A 124 6.23 -2.33 5.86
CA SER A 124 6.40 -2.38 7.31
C SER A 124 6.18 -3.79 7.87
N LEU A 125 5.21 -4.56 7.32
CA LEU A 125 4.99 -5.97 7.68
C LEU A 125 6.16 -6.85 7.25
N LEU A 126 6.73 -6.63 6.07
CA LEU A 126 7.96 -7.30 5.62
C LEU A 126 9.14 -6.99 6.54
N SER A 127 9.30 -5.72 6.93
CA SER A 127 10.34 -5.29 7.88
C SER A 127 10.20 -5.95 9.24
N ALA A 128 8.97 -6.16 9.72
CA ALA A 128 8.67 -6.85 10.97
C ALA A 128 8.75 -8.39 10.86
N SER A 129 9.00 -8.92 9.64
CA SER A 129 9.01 -10.37 9.38
C SER A 129 7.71 -11.08 9.77
N ILE A 130 6.57 -10.40 9.66
CA ILE A 130 5.25 -11.00 9.91
C ILE A 130 4.95 -12.01 8.79
N PRO A 131 4.53 -13.24 9.13
CA PRO A 131 4.22 -14.26 8.14
C PRO A 131 3.00 -13.88 7.31
N MET A 132 3.15 -13.94 5.99
CA MET A 132 2.13 -13.60 5.00
C MET A 132 2.03 -14.67 3.92
N SER A 133 0.84 -14.83 3.35
CA SER A 133 0.60 -15.78 2.24
C SER A 133 1.23 -15.31 0.94
N SER A 134 1.23 -14.02 0.70
CA SER A 134 1.80 -13.36 -0.50
C SER A 134 2.12 -11.91 -0.21
N THR A 135 3.01 -11.33 -0.98
CA THR A 135 3.18 -9.87 -1.03
C THR A 135 2.18 -9.26 -2.01
N PHE A 136 1.90 -8.00 -1.86
CA PHE A 136 1.05 -7.26 -2.79
C PHE A 136 1.58 -5.86 -3.04
N THR A 137 1.17 -5.28 -4.16
CA THR A 137 1.43 -3.89 -4.51
C THR A 137 0.14 -3.22 -4.96
N SER A 138 -0.02 -1.95 -4.62
CA SER A 138 -1.22 -1.18 -4.92
C SER A 138 -0.90 0.06 -5.73
N THR A 139 -1.81 0.41 -6.65
CA THR A 139 -1.70 1.61 -7.49
C THR A 139 -3.04 2.31 -7.63
N LEU A 140 -2.98 3.63 -7.84
CA LEU A 140 -4.12 4.48 -8.20
C LEU A 140 -4.09 4.75 -9.70
N LEU A 141 -5.22 4.56 -10.37
CA LEU A 141 -5.43 5.00 -11.75
C LEU A 141 -6.52 6.07 -11.77
N ALA A 142 -6.29 7.10 -12.56
CA ALA A 142 -7.32 8.06 -12.94
C ALA A 142 -7.65 7.91 -14.41
N VAL A 143 -8.94 8.03 -14.72
CA VAL A 143 -9.46 8.05 -16.09
C VAL A 143 -9.99 9.44 -16.37
N SER A 144 -9.46 10.07 -17.40
CA SER A 144 -9.98 11.36 -17.87
C SER A 144 -11.31 11.18 -18.61
N SER A 145 -12.09 12.25 -18.75
CA SER A 145 -13.29 12.28 -19.60
C SER A 145 -13.00 11.94 -21.06
N SER A 146 -11.74 12.07 -21.53
CA SER A 146 -11.29 11.61 -22.86
C SER A 146 -10.99 10.10 -22.94
N GLY A 147 -11.03 9.37 -21.80
CA GLY A 147 -10.69 7.94 -21.73
C GLY A 147 -9.19 7.68 -21.52
N ASP A 148 -8.39 8.71 -21.31
CA ASP A 148 -6.96 8.56 -21.05
C ASP A 148 -6.70 8.04 -19.64
N LEU A 149 -5.86 6.99 -19.54
CA LEU A 149 -5.51 6.34 -18.29
C LEU A 149 -4.17 6.86 -17.76
N SER A 150 -4.15 7.35 -16.53
CA SER A 150 -2.95 7.82 -15.83
C SER A 150 -2.68 7.00 -14.58
N ILE A 151 -1.50 6.38 -14.50
CA ILE A 151 -1.04 5.63 -13.31
C ILE A 151 -0.40 6.62 -12.33
N ASN A 152 -0.75 6.51 -11.06
CA ASN A 152 -0.30 7.38 -9.98
C ASN A 152 -0.41 8.88 -10.38
N PRO A 153 -1.64 9.33 -10.68
CA PRO A 153 -1.88 10.68 -11.19
C PRO A 153 -1.46 11.74 -10.17
N ALA A 154 -0.99 12.86 -10.67
CA ALA A 154 -0.82 14.04 -9.84
C ALA A 154 -2.20 14.56 -9.38
N PRO A 155 -2.29 15.27 -8.24
CA PRO A 155 -3.57 15.77 -7.70
C PRO A 155 -4.39 16.60 -8.70
N ASN A 156 -3.72 17.37 -9.53
CA ASN A 156 -4.38 18.18 -10.59
C ASN A 156 -5.11 17.30 -11.63
N VAL A 157 -4.55 16.14 -11.94
CA VAL A 157 -5.17 15.19 -12.89
C VAL A 157 -6.40 14.54 -12.25
N LEU A 158 -6.34 14.24 -10.95
CA LEU A 158 -7.48 13.69 -10.20
C LEU A 158 -8.67 14.67 -10.17
N LEU A 159 -8.42 15.96 -10.05
CA LEU A 159 -9.49 16.97 -10.07
C LEU A 159 -10.28 17.01 -11.39
N SER A 160 -9.66 16.65 -12.50
CA SER A 160 -10.27 16.60 -13.83
C SER A 160 -10.66 15.19 -14.28
N ALA A 161 -10.47 14.18 -13.44
CA ALA A 161 -10.77 12.80 -13.76
C ALA A 161 -12.29 12.53 -13.68
N ALA A 162 -12.80 11.71 -14.59
CA ALA A 162 -14.16 11.19 -14.58
C ALA A 162 -14.31 10.04 -13.57
N SER A 163 -13.29 9.21 -13.46
CA SER A 163 -13.25 8.11 -12.48
C SER A 163 -11.85 7.86 -11.94
N ALA A 164 -11.79 7.25 -10.75
CA ALA A 164 -10.57 6.81 -10.11
C ALA A 164 -10.73 5.37 -9.64
N HIS A 165 -9.68 4.58 -9.83
CA HIS A 165 -9.65 3.17 -9.53
C HIS A 165 -8.41 2.85 -8.68
N VAL A 166 -8.61 2.17 -7.57
CA VAL A 166 -7.54 1.63 -6.74
C VAL A 166 -7.51 0.12 -6.92
N PHE A 167 -6.40 -0.38 -7.39
CA PHE A 167 -6.15 -1.81 -7.52
C PHE A 167 -4.98 -2.23 -6.65
N ALA A 168 -5.09 -3.42 -6.05
CA ALA A 168 -3.97 -4.10 -5.44
C ALA A 168 -3.84 -5.51 -6.01
N PHE A 169 -2.64 -5.86 -6.42
CA PHE A 169 -2.32 -7.17 -6.98
C PHE A 169 -1.31 -7.89 -6.11
N SER A 170 -1.54 -9.18 -5.91
CA SER A 170 -0.59 -10.08 -5.27
C SER A 170 0.62 -10.32 -6.17
N SER A 171 1.74 -10.75 -5.56
CA SER A 171 2.93 -11.21 -6.30
C SER A 171 2.65 -12.36 -7.27
N THR A 172 1.54 -13.08 -7.10
CA THR A 172 1.06 -14.12 -8.02
C THR A 172 0.19 -13.58 -9.17
N GLY A 173 -0.04 -12.26 -9.23
CA GLY A 173 -0.87 -11.61 -10.24
C GLY A 173 -2.38 -11.66 -9.97
N ASN A 174 -2.81 -12.14 -8.80
CA ASN A 174 -4.20 -12.16 -8.40
C ASN A 174 -4.64 -10.78 -7.89
N LEU A 175 -5.86 -10.39 -8.23
CA LEU A 175 -6.47 -9.16 -7.71
C LEU A 175 -6.85 -9.37 -6.24
N VAL A 176 -6.29 -8.55 -5.36
CA VAL A 176 -6.53 -8.56 -3.91
C VAL A 176 -7.57 -7.51 -3.51
N LEU A 177 -7.48 -6.33 -4.09
CA LEU A 177 -8.39 -5.22 -3.82
C LEU A 177 -8.76 -4.52 -5.10
N ASN A 178 -10.06 -4.22 -5.25
CA ASN A 178 -10.60 -3.37 -6.30
C ASN A 178 -11.58 -2.38 -5.68
N LEU A 179 -11.29 -1.10 -5.82
CA LEU A 179 -12.17 -0.01 -5.43
C LEU A 179 -12.22 0.98 -6.58
N SER A 180 -13.43 1.35 -6.99
CA SER A 180 -13.66 2.24 -8.12
C SER A 180 -14.66 3.32 -7.72
N GLU A 181 -14.35 4.56 -8.02
CA GLU A 181 -15.17 5.74 -7.73
C GLU A 181 -15.34 6.57 -9.01
N GLY A 182 -16.51 7.19 -9.20
CA GLY A 182 -16.83 8.01 -10.34
C GLY A 182 -17.68 7.31 -11.40
N GLU A 183 -17.74 7.90 -12.60
CA GLU A 183 -18.53 7.39 -13.73
C GLU A 183 -17.59 6.66 -14.70
N PHE A 184 -17.88 5.39 -14.99
CA PHE A 184 -17.09 4.56 -15.89
C PHE A 184 -17.91 3.40 -16.47
N ASP A 185 -17.54 2.96 -17.66
CA ASP A 185 -18.08 1.77 -18.31
C ASP A 185 -17.18 0.55 -18.05
N MET A 186 -17.71 -0.66 -18.31
CA MET A 186 -16.97 -1.92 -18.11
C MET A 186 -15.72 -1.99 -18.98
N ASP A 187 -15.78 -1.52 -20.21
CA ASP A 187 -14.63 -1.49 -21.13
C ASP A 187 -13.48 -0.60 -20.62
N ILE A 188 -13.84 0.50 -19.94
CA ILE A 188 -12.88 1.40 -19.31
C ILE A 188 -12.25 0.73 -18.10
N TRP A 189 -13.07 0.03 -17.30
CA TRP A 189 -12.60 -0.70 -16.13
C TRP A 189 -11.63 -1.83 -16.51
N GLU A 190 -11.92 -2.61 -17.56
CA GLU A 190 -11.04 -3.67 -18.06
C GLU A 190 -9.68 -3.10 -18.48
N LYS A 191 -9.68 -2.02 -19.25
CA LYS A 191 -8.44 -1.33 -19.65
C LYS A 191 -7.65 -0.79 -18.45
N ALA A 192 -8.36 -0.25 -17.44
CA ALA A 192 -7.73 0.24 -16.21
C ALA A 192 -7.13 -0.92 -15.42
N HIS A 193 -7.85 -2.04 -15.29
CA HIS A 193 -7.36 -3.26 -14.63
C HIS A 193 -6.08 -3.79 -15.28
N ASP A 194 -6.07 -3.95 -16.61
CA ASP A 194 -4.91 -4.48 -17.33
C ASP A 194 -3.70 -3.56 -17.20
N LYS A 195 -3.91 -2.26 -17.32
CA LYS A 195 -2.84 -1.26 -17.14
C LYS A 195 -2.33 -1.19 -15.69
N ALA A 196 -3.22 -1.39 -14.70
CA ALA A 196 -2.81 -1.49 -13.30
C ALA A 196 -1.97 -2.74 -13.04
N LYS A 197 -2.38 -3.87 -13.61
CA LYS A 197 -1.68 -5.14 -13.50
C LYS A 197 -0.27 -5.06 -14.11
N GLU A 198 -0.13 -4.47 -15.29
CA GLU A 198 1.16 -4.20 -15.93
C GLU A 198 2.06 -3.33 -15.04
N GLY A 199 1.52 -2.28 -14.41
CA GLY A 199 2.27 -1.40 -13.52
C GLY A 199 2.66 -2.02 -12.17
N CYS A 200 1.85 -2.95 -11.65
CA CYS A 200 2.05 -3.57 -10.36
C CYS A 200 2.91 -4.84 -10.44
N CYS A 201 2.58 -5.75 -11.35
CA CYS A 201 3.18 -7.08 -11.42
C CYS A 201 4.44 -7.09 -12.28
N LYS A 202 5.34 -8.01 -12.00
CA LYS A 202 6.38 -8.41 -12.94
C LYS A 202 5.69 -9.04 -14.15
N GLU A 203 5.77 -8.44 -15.31
CA GLU A 203 5.57 -9.24 -16.52
C GLU A 203 6.70 -10.25 -16.63
N GLN A 204 6.35 -11.50 -16.96
CA GLN A 204 7.31 -12.53 -17.38
C GLN A 204 7.82 -12.20 -18.79
N LEU A 205 8.25 -10.98 -19.02
CA LEU A 205 8.82 -10.57 -20.28
C LEU A 205 10.31 -10.88 -20.27
N SER A 206 10.73 -11.55 -21.34
CA SER A 206 12.09 -11.88 -21.73
C SER A 206 13.12 -10.84 -21.30
N GLU A 207 14.29 -11.32 -20.89
CA GLU A 207 15.46 -10.55 -20.42
C GLU A 207 15.89 -9.38 -21.35
N ASP A 208 15.39 -9.33 -22.58
CA ASP A 208 15.73 -8.33 -23.60
C ASP A 208 14.94 -7.01 -23.50
N ALA A 209 13.92 -6.89 -22.62
CA ALA A 209 13.09 -5.67 -22.50
C ALA A 209 13.60 -4.66 -21.44
N MET A 210 14.84 -4.80 -20.98
CA MET A 210 15.39 -4.00 -19.87
C MET A 210 15.85 -2.58 -20.25
N GLU A 211 15.81 -2.16 -21.52
CA GLU A 211 16.45 -0.89 -21.89
C GLU A 211 15.61 0.38 -21.75
N ASP A 212 14.26 0.33 -21.68
CA ASP A 212 13.44 1.58 -21.60
C ASP A 212 12.22 1.52 -20.67
N GLY A 213 11.96 0.45 -19.93
CA GLY A 213 10.79 0.27 -19.09
C GLY A 213 10.99 0.74 -17.65
N LYS A 214 10.06 1.54 -17.11
CA LYS A 214 10.00 1.82 -15.66
C LYS A 214 9.78 0.51 -14.91
N PRO A 215 10.55 0.22 -13.84
CA PRO A 215 10.39 -1.01 -13.08
C PRO A 215 8.97 -1.09 -12.51
N SER A 216 8.35 -2.26 -12.55
CA SER A 216 7.06 -2.48 -11.90
C SER A 216 7.16 -2.22 -10.40
N LEU A 217 6.04 -1.90 -9.75
CA LEU A 217 6.02 -1.65 -8.29
C LEU A 217 6.51 -2.87 -7.49
N GLN A 218 6.28 -4.07 -7.98
CA GLN A 218 6.78 -5.29 -7.36
C GLN A 218 8.31 -5.32 -7.36
N VAL A 219 8.96 -5.05 -8.51
CA VAL A 219 10.43 -4.97 -8.62
C VAL A 219 10.99 -3.86 -7.74
N PHE A 220 10.31 -2.72 -7.69
CA PHE A 220 10.69 -1.64 -6.79
C PHE A 220 10.66 -2.08 -5.33
N THR A 221 9.57 -2.73 -4.89
CA THR A 221 9.42 -3.24 -3.50
C THR A 221 10.52 -4.25 -3.17
N GLU A 222 10.78 -5.21 -4.06
CA GLU A 222 11.85 -6.21 -3.90
C GLU A 222 13.22 -5.54 -3.71
N ARG A 223 13.59 -4.59 -4.56
CA ARG A 223 14.87 -3.86 -4.46
C ARG A 223 15.02 -3.10 -3.14
N VAL A 224 13.93 -2.46 -2.67
CA VAL A 224 13.95 -1.73 -1.39
C VAL A 224 14.20 -2.69 -0.23
N VAL A 225 13.55 -3.85 -0.22
CA VAL A 225 13.73 -4.88 0.82
C VAL A 225 15.13 -5.49 0.74
N GLU A 226 15.62 -5.85 -0.45
CA GLU A 226 16.97 -6.37 -0.67
C GLU A 226 18.03 -5.39 -0.15
N ALA A 227 17.94 -4.11 -0.50
CA ALA A 227 18.86 -3.09 0.00
C ALA A 227 18.85 -2.95 1.53
N SER A 228 17.68 -3.14 2.17
CA SER A 228 17.58 -3.15 3.63
C SER A 228 18.25 -4.39 4.24
N VAL A 229 18.04 -5.56 3.66
CA VAL A 229 18.67 -6.83 4.11
C VAL A 229 20.19 -6.76 3.96
N ASP A 230 20.68 -6.21 2.87
CA ASP A 230 22.12 -6.06 2.62
C ASP A 230 22.77 -5.12 3.65
N LYS A 231 22.12 -4.01 4.00
CA LYS A 231 22.57 -3.13 5.09
C LYS A 231 22.64 -3.87 6.42
N GLN A 232 21.60 -4.67 6.74
CA GLN A 232 21.57 -5.45 7.98
C GLN A 232 22.63 -6.57 8.01
N ARG A 233 23.02 -7.09 6.84
CA ARG A 233 24.05 -8.16 6.71
C ARG A 233 25.47 -7.62 6.54
N ALA A 234 25.69 -6.31 6.44
CA ALA A 234 27.01 -5.72 6.21
C ALA A 234 28.05 -6.18 7.23
N TRP A 235 27.65 -6.48 8.48
CA TRP A 235 28.54 -7.01 9.52
C TRP A 235 29.15 -8.38 9.21
N LYS A 236 28.58 -9.15 8.27
CA LYS A 236 29.12 -10.47 7.87
C LYS A 236 30.26 -10.35 6.87
N ASN A 237 30.39 -9.19 6.22
CA ASN A 237 31.34 -8.94 5.13
C ASN A 237 32.50 -8.03 5.58
N GLY A 238 32.58 -7.71 6.88
CA GLY A 238 33.61 -6.86 7.51
C GLY A 238 34.67 -7.63 8.31
#